data_091250dba61b088e3f2467885cc618a3
#
_entry.id   091250dba61b088e3f2467885cc618a3
#
_cell.length_a   1.000
_cell.length_b   1.000
_cell.length_c   1.000
_cell.angle_alpha   90.00
_cell.angle_beta   90.00
_cell.angle_gamma   90.00
#
_symmetry.space_group_name_H-M   'P 1'
#
loop_
_entity.id
_entity.type
_entity.pdbx_description
1 polymer ?
#
loop_
_entity_poly.entity_id
_entity_poly.type
_entity_poly.pdbx_seq_one_letter_code
_entity_poly.pdbx_strand_id
1 'polypeptide(L)'
;MSLNRRSLLKVIATGGVAATASSSTAAAAPEHKVAPAGAMGMLYDTTLCIGCKTCVVACKQANDRQPDPGPWGSEKLYDAPMDLNADTKNVIKLYHEGDVRSYYKAQCMHCVDPACSSACMLGSLHKDEVTGVVGYNPDYCVGCRYCQMACPFNVPKFEFNKAVPKIVKCELCRHRVKEAATVVDGFTRYPPGQGPACCEVCPRQAVIYGKRDELLAEAKRRIAENPGRYSQDRVYGETEVGGTQVLYLSHVPFEKLGLPEFGDRPVSEVAYRVQDGIYWRLPFVAPVALYSVLAAVMIRNRRAETGMSEKEMTQ
;
A
#
# COMPACT_ATOMS: atom_id res chain seq x y z
N MET A 1 5.99 -36.68 43.58
CA MET A 1 5.24 -37.38 42.51
C MET A 1 6.19 -37.62 41.34
N SER A 2 6.65 -38.88 41.18
CA SER A 2 7.55 -39.24 40.08
C SER A 2 6.71 -39.41 38.81
N LEU A 3 6.86 -38.52 37.87
CA LEU A 3 6.22 -38.63 36.55
C LEU A 3 6.81 -39.85 35.83
N ASN A 4 6.03 -40.93 35.70
CA ASN A 4 6.39 -42.09 34.93
C ASN A 4 6.48 -41.69 33.43
N ARG A 5 7.48 -42.23 32.69
CA ARG A 5 7.69 -41.98 31.26
C ARG A 5 6.41 -42.16 30.42
N ARG A 6 5.52 -43.06 30.83
CA ARG A 6 4.22 -43.29 30.19
C ARG A 6 3.24 -42.11 30.37
N SER A 7 3.24 -41.49 31.56
CA SER A 7 2.41 -40.31 31.85
C SER A 7 2.93 -39.09 31.10
N LEU A 8 4.23 -38.92 30.99
CA LEU A 8 4.84 -37.83 30.25
C LEU A 8 4.49 -37.91 28.74
N LEU A 9 4.58 -39.10 28.14
CA LEU A 9 4.19 -39.28 26.73
C LEU A 9 2.70 -39.07 26.48
N LYS A 10 1.83 -39.44 27.43
CA LYS A 10 0.40 -39.14 27.34
C LYS A 10 0.13 -37.64 27.41
N VAL A 11 0.81 -36.92 28.30
CA VAL A 11 0.67 -35.45 28.43
C VAL A 11 1.16 -34.74 27.18
N ILE A 12 2.27 -35.19 26.58
CA ILE A 12 2.78 -34.61 25.34
C ILE A 12 1.84 -34.90 24.17
N ALA A 13 1.32 -36.13 24.06
CA ALA A 13 0.37 -36.48 23.00
C ALA A 13 -0.97 -35.74 23.13
N THR A 14 -1.53 -35.65 24.33
CA THR A 14 -2.79 -34.95 24.57
C THR A 14 -2.59 -33.44 24.51
N GLY A 15 -1.49 -32.89 25.02
CA GLY A 15 -1.13 -31.49 24.94
C GLY A 15 -0.88 -31.03 23.50
N GLY A 16 -0.23 -31.86 22.69
CA GLY A 16 -0.01 -31.59 21.27
C GLY A 16 -1.32 -31.54 20.48
N VAL A 17 -2.24 -32.48 20.72
CA VAL A 17 -3.56 -32.51 20.08
C VAL A 17 -4.43 -31.34 20.56
N ALA A 18 -4.39 -30.99 21.82
CA ALA A 18 -5.13 -29.83 22.35
C ALA A 18 -4.58 -28.51 21.79
N ALA A 19 -3.27 -28.37 21.65
CA ALA A 19 -2.65 -27.18 21.04
C ALA A 19 -3.01 -27.04 19.54
N THR A 20 -3.10 -28.15 18.79
CA THR A 20 -3.53 -28.12 17.39
C THR A 20 -5.04 -27.86 17.23
N ALA A 21 -5.87 -28.37 18.15
CA ALA A 21 -7.31 -28.14 18.15
C ALA A 21 -7.66 -26.67 18.56
N SER A 22 -6.90 -26.07 19.48
CA SER A 22 -7.09 -24.69 19.89
C SER A 22 -6.62 -23.67 18.84
N SER A 23 -5.72 -24.09 17.93
CA SER A 23 -5.24 -23.23 16.83
C SER A 23 -6.15 -23.22 15.60
N SER A 24 -7.25 -23.96 15.62
CA SER A 24 -8.25 -23.99 14.55
C SER A 24 -9.29 -22.86 14.63
N THR A 25 -9.23 -21.95 15.61
CA THR A 25 -9.84 -20.64 15.41
C THR A 25 -9.12 -20.01 14.23
N ALA A 26 -9.78 -20.04 13.06
CA ALA A 26 -9.33 -19.29 11.90
C ALA A 26 -8.93 -17.90 12.42
N ALA A 27 -7.63 -17.55 12.31
CA ALA A 27 -7.22 -16.20 12.64
C ALA A 27 -8.15 -15.30 11.83
N ALA A 28 -8.95 -14.50 12.52
CA ALA A 28 -9.76 -13.51 11.86
C ALA A 28 -8.84 -12.76 10.91
N ALA A 29 -9.26 -12.62 9.65
CA ALA A 29 -8.50 -11.81 8.72
C ALA A 29 -8.21 -10.49 9.44
N PRO A 30 -6.97 -9.97 9.35
CA PRO A 30 -6.63 -8.73 10.05
C PRO A 30 -7.70 -7.70 9.72
N GLU A 31 -8.22 -7.05 10.74
CA GLU A 31 -9.26 -6.05 10.61
C GLU A 31 -8.81 -5.01 9.57
N HIS A 32 -9.65 -4.69 8.60
CA HIS A 32 -9.31 -3.73 7.55
C HIS A 32 -8.91 -2.42 8.22
N LYS A 33 -7.71 -1.95 7.92
CA LYS A 33 -7.25 -0.65 8.44
C LYS A 33 -8.15 0.46 7.89
N VAL A 34 -8.56 1.34 8.76
CA VAL A 34 -9.33 2.54 8.42
C VAL A 34 -8.38 3.73 8.36
N ALA A 35 -8.66 4.68 7.49
CA ALA A 35 -7.89 5.92 7.47
C ALA A 35 -8.02 6.64 8.82
N PRO A 36 -6.92 7.19 9.39
CA PRO A 36 -6.98 7.99 10.60
C PRO A 36 -7.95 9.17 10.44
N ALA A 37 -8.58 9.62 11.51
CA ALA A 37 -9.49 10.78 11.47
C ALA A 37 -8.79 12.07 10.97
N GLY A 38 -7.46 12.17 11.18
CA GLY A 38 -6.62 13.27 10.66
C GLY A 38 -5.98 12.99 9.30
N ALA A 39 -6.42 11.96 8.59
CA ALA A 39 -5.80 11.55 7.33
C ALA A 39 -5.79 12.67 6.30
N MET A 40 -4.60 13.01 5.82
CA MET A 40 -4.39 14.00 4.78
C MET A 40 -4.35 13.36 3.41
N GLY A 41 -4.95 14.00 2.42
CA GLY A 41 -5.07 13.43 1.08
C GLY A 41 -4.99 14.46 -0.04
N MET A 42 -5.17 13.97 -1.25
CA MET A 42 -5.32 14.79 -2.46
C MET A 42 -6.58 14.35 -3.21
N LEU A 43 -7.29 15.31 -3.79
CA LEU A 43 -8.29 15.04 -4.81
C LEU A 43 -7.77 15.58 -6.15
N TYR A 44 -7.77 14.72 -7.16
CA TYR A 44 -7.42 15.09 -8.51
C TYR A 44 -8.61 14.90 -9.45
N ASP A 45 -8.96 15.96 -10.16
CA ASP A 45 -10.07 16.00 -11.10
C ASP A 45 -9.55 16.11 -12.53
N THR A 46 -9.68 15.05 -13.32
CA THR A 46 -9.20 15.02 -14.70
C THR A 46 -9.96 16.00 -15.59
N THR A 47 -11.22 16.35 -15.24
CA THR A 47 -12.04 17.27 -16.02
C THR A 47 -11.54 18.72 -15.94
N LEU A 48 -10.75 19.04 -14.92
CA LEU A 48 -10.19 20.36 -14.70
C LEU A 48 -8.75 20.47 -15.19
N CYS A 49 -8.05 19.34 -15.35
CA CYS A 49 -6.65 19.34 -15.74
C CYS A 49 -6.48 19.71 -17.22
N ILE A 50 -5.57 20.62 -17.50
CA ILE A 50 -5.22 21.07 -18.86
C ILE A 50 -3.87 20.52 -19.35
N GLY A 51 -3.24 19.61 -18.58
CA GLY A 51 -1.98 18.98 -18.97
C GLY A 51 -0.74 19.88 -18.95
N CYS A 52 -0.77 21.02 -18.29
CA CYS A 52 0.32 22.03 -18.31
C CYS A 52 1.64 21.57 -17.64
N LYS A 53 1.64 20.45 -16.92
CA LYS A 53 2.80 19.86 -16.23
C LYS A 53 3.49 20.75 -15.17
N THR A 54 2.98 21.96 -14.88
CA THR A 54 3.53 22.85 -13.84
C THR A 54 3.69 22.14 -12.49
N CYS A 55 2.74 21.25 -12.14
CA CYS A 55 2.80 20.43 -10.93
C CYS A 55 4.00 19.47 -10.90
N VAL A 56 4.48 19.01 -12.06
CA VAL A 56 5.68 18.15 -12.16
C VAL A 56 6.93 18.98 -11.87
N VAL A 57 7.06 20.16 -12.49
CA VAL A 57 8.19 21.07 -12.29
C VAL A 57 8.26 21.50 -10.82
N ALA A 58 7.16 21.99 -10.26
CA ALA A 58 7.10 22.43 -8.86
C ALA A 58 7.42 21.30 -7.87
N CYS A 59 7.00 20.06 -8.16
CA CYS A 59 7.38 18.89 -7.35
C CYS A 59 8.89 18.64 -7.38
N LYS A 60 9.52 18.77 -8.54
CA LYS A 60 10.98 18.61 -8.66
C LYS A 60 11.72 19.68 -7.87
N GLN A 61 11.35 20.95 -8.04
CA GLN A 61 11.92 22.08 -7.29
C GLN A 61 11.78 21.91 -5.77
N ALA A 62 10.57 21.55 -5.29
CA ALA A 62 10.30 21.38 -3.88
C ALA A 62 10.97 20.15 -3.23
N ASN A 63 11.51 19.24 -4.02
CA ASN A 63 12.15 18.00 -3.57
C ASN A 63 13.61 17.89 -4.02
N ASP A 64 14.23 18.98 -4.47
CA ASP A 64 15.63 19.04 -4.95
C ASP A 64 15.95 17.95 -5.99
N ARG A 65 15.01 17.74 -6.93
CA ARG A 65 15.18 16.76 -8.01
C ARG A 65 15.61 17.45 -9.29
N GLN A 66 16.48 16.74 -10.02
CA GLN A 66 16.99 17.26 -11.29
C GLN A 66 15.85 17.46 -12.30
N PRO A 67 15.94 18.48 -13.16
CA PRO A 67 15.09 18.59 -14.33
C PRO A 67 15.21 17.34 -15.20
N ASP A 68 14.15 17.01 -15.94
CA ASP A 68 14.26 15.91 -16.90
C ASP A 68 15.20 16.35 -18.04
N PRO A 69 16.30 15.59 -18.29
CA PRO A 69 17.17 15.89 -19.41
C PRO A 69 16.39 15.61 -20.70
N GLY A 70 16.18 16.64 -21.48
CA GLY A 70 15.58 16.50 -22.79
C GLY A 70 16.63 16.66 -23.88
N PRO A 71 16.39 16.14 -25.07
CA PRO A 71 17.22 16.44 -26.23
C PRO A 71 16.93 17.87 -26.72
N TRP A 72 17.37 18.84 -25.93
CA TRP A 72 17.30 20.26 -26.30
C TRP A 72 18.02 20.44 -27.63
N GLY A 73 17.32 20.87 -28.66
CA GLY A 73 17.85 20.99 -30.01
C GLY A 73 17.57 19.77 -30.91
N SER A 74 16.83 18.78 -30.44
CA SER A 74 16.29 17.72 -31.30
C SER A 74 15.14 18.26 -32.15
N GLU A 75 15.08 17.84 -33.41
CA GLU A 75 13.96 18.15 -34.30
C GLU A 75 12.64 17.48 -33.88
N LYS A 76 12.68 16.57 -32.89
CA LYS A 76 11.51 15.85 -32.37
C LYS A 76 10.96 16.54 -31.13
N LEU A 77 9.66 16.70 -31.10
CA LEU A 77 8.94 17.10 -29.90
C LEU A 77 9.28 16.14 -28.75
N TYR A 78 9.74 16.71 -27.65
CA TYR A 78 10.09 15.96 -26.46
C TYR A 78 9.05 16.18 -25.36
N ASP A 79 8.42 15.11 -24.94
CA ASP A 79 7.40 15.13 -23.88
C ASP A 79 7.90 14.37 -22.63
N ALA A 80 8.71 15.04 -21.83
CA ALA A 80 9.26 14.52 -20.59
C ALA A 80 8.48 15.03 -19.37
N PRO A 81 8.49 14.25 -18.27
CA PRO A 81 8.86 12.84 -18.20
C PRO A 81 7.76 11.94 -18.73
N MET A 82 8.12 10.82 -19.34
CA MET A 82 7.14 9.83 -19.85
C MET A 82 6.53 8.98 -18.72
N ASP A 83 7.29 8.72 -17.67
CA ASP A 83 6.83 7.94 -16.50
C ASP A 83 7.55 8.37 -15.22
N LEU A 84 7.09 7.84 -14.08
CA LEU A 84 7.79 7.97 -12.81
C LEU A 84 9.18 7.35 -12.89
N ASN A 85 10.16 8.03 -12.32
CA ASN A 85 11.55 7.58 -12.27
C ASN A 85 12.24 8.08 -10.99
N ALA A 86 13.55 7.90 -10.89
CA ALA A 86 14.34 8.30 -9.73
C ALA A 86 14.34 9.82 -9.47
N ASP A 87 14.03 10.64 -10.47
CA ASP A 87 13.99 12.09 -10.35
C ASP A 87 12.56 12.67 -10.46
N THR A 88 11.56 11.80 -10.69
CA THR A 88 10.19 12.22 -10.97
C THR A 88 9.20 11.52 -10.05
N LYS A 89 8.71 12.24 -9.03
CA LYS A 89 7.75 11.71 -8.02
C LYS A 89 6.29 11.77 -8.48
N ASN A 90 5.97 12.58 -9.49
CA ASN A 90 4.66 12.64 -10.14
C ASN A 90 4.82 12.99 -11.61
N VAL A 91 3.89 12.54 -12.44
CA VAL A 91 3.87 12.80 -13.88
C VAL A 91 2.44 12.98 -14.37
N ILE A 92 2.26 13.85 -15.37
CA ILE A 92 0.99 13.98 -16.07
C ILE A 92 1.08 13.17 -17.37
N LYS A 93 0.20 12.18 -17.50
CA LYS A 93 0.06 11.35 -18.69
C LYS A 93 -1.16 11.80 -19.49
N LEU A 94 -1.06 11.81 -20.81
CA LEU A 94 -2.17 12.09 -21.71
C LEU A 94 -2.82 10.78 -22.16
N TYR A 95 -4.11 10.66 -21.93
CA TYR A 95 -4.98 9.70 -22.61
C TYR A 95 -5.61 10.36 -23.82
N HIS A 96 -5.59 9.68 -24.96
CA HIS A 96 -6.17 10.15 -26.21
C HIS A 96 -6.80 8.99 -26.97
N GLU A 97 -8.09 9.10 -27.26
CA GLU A 97 -8.82 8.14 -28.08
C GLU A 97 -9.88 8.91 -28.91
N GLY A 98 -9.72 8.97 -30.22
CA GLY A 98 -10.55 9.79 -31.09
C GLY A 98 -10.46 11.28 -30.69
N ASP A 99 -11.59 11.90 -30.39
CA ASP A 99 -11.67 13.29 -29.94
C ASP A 99 -11.56 13.45 -28.41
N VAL A 100 -11.57 12.32 -27.68
CA VAL A 100 -11.51 12.34 -26.22
C VAL A 100 -10.08 12.49 -25.75
N ARG A 101 -9.84 13.49 -24.92
CA ARG A 101 -8.54 13.73 -24.24
C ARG A 101 -8.74 13.85 -22.75
N SER A 102 -7.88 13.19 -21.99
CA SER A 102 -7.86 13.28 -20.54
C SER A 102 -6.43 13.27 -20.02
N TYR A 103 -6.20 14.02 -18.96
CA TYR A 103 -4.90 14.08 -18.32
C TYR A 103 -4.95 13.38 -16.97
N TYR A 104 -4.08 12.38 -16.80
CA TYR A 104 -3.97 11.59 -15.58
C TYR A 104 -2.68 11.92 -14.85
N LYS A 105 -2.79 12.20 -13.56
CA LYS A 105 -1.64 12.47 -12.69
C LYS A 105 -1.19 11.19 -12.00
N ALA A 106 -0.15 10.54 -12.52
CA ALA A 106 0.44 9.38 -11.87
C ALA A 106 1.33 9.80 -10.70
N GLN A 107 1.07 9.25 -9.51
CA GLN A 107 1.83 9.50 -8.28
C GLN A 107 1.53 8.40 -7.24
N CYS A 108 2.14 8.49 -6.05
CA CYS A 108 1.80 7.59 -4.95
C CYS A 108 0.36 7.80 -4.49
N MET A 109 -0.39 6.72 -4.34
CA MET A 109 -1.78 6.72 -3.90
C MET A 109 -1.93 6.86 -2.37
N HIS A 110 -0.84 6.68 -1.62
CA HIS A 110 -0.88 6.69 -0.15
C HIS A 110 -1.99 5.78 0.41
N CYS A 111 -1.97 4.51 0.02
CA CYS A 111 -2.97 3.52 0.43
C CYS A 111 -3.23 3.56 1.94
N VAL A 112 -4.47 3.32 2.35
CA VAL A 112 -4.86 3.22 3.76
C VAL A 112 -4.11 2.07 4.41
N ASP A 113 -4.03 0.93 3.75
CA ASP A 113 -3.17 -0.19 4.13
C ASP A 113 -2.09 -0.43 3.05
N PRO A 114 -0.90 0.20 3.18
CA PRO A 114 0.10 0.22 2.12
C PRO A 114 0.89 -1.08 2.05
N ALA A 115 0.69 -1.89 1.00
CA ALA A 115 1.45 -3.11 0.75
C ALA A 115 2.98 -2.88 0.69
N CYS A 116 3.42 -1.71 0.20
CA CYS A 116 4.84 -1.34 0.17
C CYS A 116 5.45 -1.16 1.56
N SER A 117 4.66 -0.72 2.55
CA SER A 117 5.09 -0.64 3.96
C SER A 117 5.14 -2.03 4.58
N SER A 118 4.12 -2.86 4.34
CA SER A 118 4.07 -4.23 4.84
C SER A 118 5.18 -5.10 4.27
N ALA A 119 5.62 -4.85 3.03
CA ALA A 119 6.74 -5.55 2.40
C ALA A 119 8.12 -5.05 2.88
N CYS A 120 8.18 -3.94 3.61
CA CYS A 120 9.44 -3.36 4.08
C CYS A 120 9.83 -3.94 5.44
N MET A 121 10.63 -4.99 5.44
CA MET A 121 11.09 -5.67 6.67
C MET A 121 11.87 -4.77 7.63
N LEU A 122 12.46 -3.69 7.14
CA LEU A 122 13.28 -2.76 7.92
C LEU A 122 12.50 -1.50 8.37
N GLY A 123 11.21 -1.42 8.08
CA GLY A 123 10.40 -0.26 8.44
C GLY A 123 10.80 1.07 7.78
N SER A 124 11.64 1.02 6.73
CA SER A 124 12.05 2.21 5.98
C SER A 124 10.86 2.92 5.33
N LEU A 125 9.88 2.16 4.84
CA LEU A 125 8.56 2.67 4.46
C LEU A 125 7.60 2.45 5.62
N HIS A 126 6.95 3.51 6.05
CA HIS A 126 6.03 3.49 7.18
C HIS A 126 4.79 4.32 6.88
N LYS A 127 3.70 4.00 7.52
CA LYS A 127 2.46 4.78 7.52
C LYS A 127 2.45 5.66 8.76
N ASP A 128 2.29 6.95 8.57
CA ASP A 128 2.07 7.89 9.67
C ASP A 128 0.68 7.67 10.24
N GLU A 129 0.57 7.50 11.56
CA GLU A 129 -0.68 7.15 12.24
C GLU A 129 -1.64 8.34 12.36
N VAL A 130 -1.15 9.57 12.29
CA VAL A 130 -1.95 10.78 12.41
C VAL A 130 -2.40 11.28 11.05
N THR A 131 -1.44 11.52 10.16
CA THR A 131 -1.72 12.08 8.83
C THR A 131 -2.03 11.00 7.79
N GLY A 132 -1.74 9.74 8.09
CA GLY A 132 -1.87 8.63 7.18
C GLY A 132 -0.92 8.68 5.98
N VAL A 133 0.02 9.59 5.92
CA VAL A 133 1.00 9.69 4.84
C VAL A 133 1.93 8.49 4.87
N VAL A 134 2.14 7.84 3.73
CA VAL A 134 3.17 6.81 3.62
C VAL A 134 4.52 7.49 3.46
N GLY A 135 5.28 7.52 4.53
CA GLY A 135 6.60 8.12 4.62
C GLY A 135 7.71 7.17 4.20
N TYR A 136 8.89 7.73 3.96
CA TYR A 136 10.10 6.99 3.64
C TYR A 136 11.27 7.52 4.47
N ASN A 137 11.99 6.61 5.16
CA ASN A 137 13.25 6.93 5.83
C ASN A 137 14.39 6.25 5.06
N PRO A 138 15.26 7.03 4.41
CA PRO A 138 16.36 6.48 3.63
C PRO A 138 17.45 5.79 4.48
N ASP A 139 17.56 6.10 5.77
CA ASP A 139 18.62 5.58 6.63
C ASP A 139 18.49 4.07 6.88
N TYR A 140 17.26 3.57 6.90
CA TYR A 140 16.97 2.15 7.07
C TYR A 140 16.86 1.39 5.74
N CYS A 141 17.00 2.06 4.60
CA CYS A 141 16.80 1.44 3.30
C CYS A 141 18.05 0.72 2.79
N VAL A 142 17.96 -0.58 2.61
CA VAL A 142 19.02 -1.42 2.01
C VAL A 142 18.84 -1.64 0.50
N GLY A 143 17.82 -1.06 -0.13
CA GLY A 143 17.62 -1.15 -1.57
C GLY A 143 17.12 -2.51 -2.08
N CYS A 144 16.46 -3.32 -1.25
CA CYS A 144 15.96 -4.65 -1.63
C CYS A 144 14.81 -4.62 -2.66
N ARG A 145 14.15 -3.48 -2.86
CA ARG A 145 13.07 -3.23 -3.85
C ARG A 145 11.77 -4.01 -3.63
N TYR A 146 11.58 -4.70 -2.51
CA TYR A 146 10.33 -5.41 -2.24
C TYR A 146 9.12 -4.48 -2.26
N CYS A 147 9.27 -3.24 -1.79
CA CYS A 147 8.23 -2.23 -1.85
C CYS A 147 7.83 -1.85 -3.30
N GLN A 148 8.75 -1.93 -4.26
CA GLN A 148 8.47 -1.71 -5.67
C GLN A 148 7.63 -2.85 -6.23
N MET A 149 7.98 -4.08 -5.91
CA MET A 149 7.25 -5.28 -6.35
C MET A 149 5.87 -5.40 -5.69
N ALA A 150 5.75 -4.99 -4.43
CA ALA A 150 4.49 -5.07 -3.69
C ALA A 150 3.48 -3.98 -4.06
N CYS A 151 3.92 -2.89 -4.71
CA CYS A 151 3.04 -1.76 -5.02
C CYS A 151 2.13 -2.07 -6.21
N PRO A 152 0.79 -2.14 -6.03
CA PRO A 152 -0.13 -2.43 -7.13
C PRO A 152 -0.19 -1.32 -8.19
N PHE A 153 0.28 -0.11 -7.85
CA PHE A 153 0.32 1.05 -8.74
C PHE A 153 1.70 1.27 -9.38
N ASN A 154 2.66 0.39 -9.12
CA ASN A 154 4.05 0.49 -9.62
C ASN A 154 4.72 1.86 -9.37
N VAL A 155 4.47 2.47 -8.22
CA VAL A 155 4.91 3.84 -7.92
C VAL A 155 6.33 3.94 -7.37
N PRO A 156 6.78 3.16 -6.38
CA PRO A 156 8.13 3.28 -5.87
C PRO A 156 9.15 3.02 -6.99
N LYS A 157 10.04 3.99 -7.23
CA LYS A 157 11.14 3.87 -8.19
C LYS A 157 12.47 3.85 -7.44
N PHE A 158 13.51 3.42 -8.10
CA PHE A 158 14.80 3.14 -7.50
C PHE A 158 15.92 3.84 -8.25
N GLU A 159 16.88 4.41 -7.52
CA GLU A 159 18.01 5.16 -8.11
C GLU A 159 19.10 4.21 -8.61
N PHE A 160 18.89 3.55 -9.76
CA PHE A 160 19.82 2.55 -10.30
C PHE A 160 21.21 3.08 -10.66
N ASN A 161 21.34 4.39 -10.80
CA ASN A 161 22.58 5.06 -11.20
C ASN A 161 23.47 5.47 -10.01
N LYS A 162 23.11 5.14 -8.79
CA LYS A 162 23.84 5.48 -7.58
C LYS A 162 24.45 4.24 -6.91
N ALA A 163 25.62 4.40 -6.28
CA ALA A 163 26.29 3.33 -5.53
C ALA A 163 25.48 2.88 -4.30
N VAL A 164 24.80 3.83 -3.63
CA VAL A 164 23.86 3.56 -2.53
C VAL A 164 22.48 4.06 -2.93
N PRO A 165 21.76 3.27 -3.70
CA PRO A 165 20.49 3.70 -4.29
C PRO A 165 19.36 3.72 -3.26
N LYS A 166 18.46 4.67 -3.41
CA LYS A 166 17.31 4.87 -2.55
C LYS A 166 16.00 4.71 -3.34
N ILE A 167 14.92 4.50 -2.62
CA ILE A 167 13.57 4.50 -3.20
C ILE A 167 13.09 5.95 -3.34
N VAL A 168 12.42 6.22 -4.44
CA VAL A 168 11.82 7.53 -4.75
C VAL A 168 10.33 7.36 -4.98
N LYS A 169 9.53 8.12 -4.24
CA LYS A 169 8.08 8.21 -4.39
C LYS A 169 7.55 9.54 -3.85
N CYS A 170 6.31 9.90 -4.18
CA CYS A 170 5.62 11.01 -3.55
C CYS A 170 5.46 10.76 -2.05
N GLU A 171 5.61 11.81 -1.23
CA GLU A 171 5.42 11.81 0.21
C GLU A 171 4.45 12.93 0.66
N LEU A 172 3.56 13.38 -0.22
CA LEU A 172 2.64 14.50 -0.02
C LEU A 172 3.33 15.78 0.50
N CYS A 173 4.60 15.96 0.16
CA CYS A 173 5.45 17.08 0.62
C CYS A 173 5.44 17.26 2.15
N ARG A 174 5.42 16.17 2.94
CA ARG A 174 5.37 16.21 4.41
C ARG A 174 6.46 17.10 5.05
N HIS A 175 7.58 17.31 4.37
CA HIS A 175 8.66 18.19 4.81
C HIS A 175 8.30 19.69 4.73
N ARG A 176 7.28 20.06 3.93
CA ARG A 176 6.80 21.42 3.77
C ARG A 176 5.55 21.70 4.62
N VAL A 177 4.68 20.70 4.77
CA VAL A 177 3.42 20.82 5.49
C VAL A 177 3.70 20.85 6.99
N LYS A 178 3.79 22.04 7.58
CA LYS A 178 4.17 22.23 9.00
C LYS A 178 3.01 22.59 9.91
N GLU A 179 2.00 23.28 9.40
CA GLU A 179 0.88 23.76 10.19
C GLU A 179 -0.45 23.62 9.45
N ALA A 180 -1.52 23.52 10.21
CA ALA A 180 -2.85 23.46 9.65
C ALA A 180 -3.21 24.82 9.02
N ALA A 181 -3.75 24.74 7.83
CA ALA A 181 -4.20 25.87 7.08
C ALA A 181 -5.54 26.43 7.60
N THR A 182 -5.88 27.57 7.09
CA THR A 182 -7.21 28.14 7.20
C THR A 182 -8.20 27.39 6.31
N VAL A 183 -9.42 27.18 6.81
CA VAL A 183 -10.50 26.65 5.98
C VAL A 183 -11.08 27.81 5.17
N VAL A 184 -10.99 27.76 3.85
CA VAL A 184 -11.56 28.73 2.92
C VAL A 184 -12.48 27.98 1.97
N ASP A 185 -13.73 28.39 1.86
CA ASP A 185 -14.76 27.75 1.02
C ASP A 185 -14.94 26.24 1.32
N GLY A 186 -14.83 25.86 2.59
CA GLY A 186 -14.94 24.44 3.01
C GLY A 186 -13.70 23.60 2.79
N PHE A 187 -12.58 24.18 2.30
CA PHE A 187 -11.33 23.48 2.06
C PHE A 187 -10.20 23.97 2.94
N THR A 188 -9.41 23.02 3.38
CA THR A 188 -8.15 23.30 4.07
C THR A 188 -7.14 23.86 3.08
N ARG A 189 -6.82 25.16 3.19
CA ARG A 189 -5.78 25.84 2.39
C ARG A 189 -4.56 26.10 3.25
N TYR A 190 -3.41 25.82 2.71
CA TYR A 190 -2.12 26.10 3.36
C TYR A 190 -1.57 27.44 2.88
N PRO A 191 -0.88 28.17 3.74
CA PRO A 191 -0.14 29.36 3.33
C PRO A 191 0.86 29.01 2.22
N PRO A 192 1.19 29.97 1.33
CA PRO A 192 2.17 29.73 0.28
C PRO A 192 3.48 29.17 0.83
N GLY A 193 3.97 28.09 0.21
CA GLY A 193 5.17 27.38 0.66
C GLY A 193 4.96 26.34 1.77
N GLN A 194 3.77 26.22 2.32
CA GLN A 194 3.44 25.29 3.41
C GLN A 194 2.53 24.13 2.98
N GLY A 195 2.11 24.08 1.74
CA GLY A 195 1.35 22.97 1.17
C GLY A 195 2.15 22.11 0.20
N PRO A 196 1.55 21.04 -0.33
CA PRO A 196 2.16 20.29 -1.42
C PRO A 196 2.34 21.16 -2.66
N ALA A 197 3.57 21.27 -3.15
CA ALA A 197 3.93 22.17 -4.24
C ALA A 197 3.07 21.98 -5.51
N CYS A 198 2.69 20.75 -5.82
CA CYS A 198 1.86 20.43 -6.97
C CYS A 198 0.41 20.98 -6.84
N CYS A 199 -0.10 21.14 -5.62
CA CYS A 199 -1.42 21.73 -5.39
C CYS A 199 -1.37 23.25 -5.44
N GLU A 200 -0.31 23.85 -4.87
CA GLU A 200 -0.13 25.31 -4.84
C GLU A 200 -0.04 25.94 -6.23
N VAL A 201 0.66 25.27 -7.16
CA VAL A 201 0.92 25.80 -8.50
C VAL A 201 -0.17 25.48 -9.52
N CYS A 202 -1.19 24.70 -9.15
CA CYS A 202 -2.21 24.29 -10.12
C CYS A 202 -3.15 25.44 -10.47
N PRO A 203 -3.09 26.02 -11.68
CA PRO A 203 -3.89 27.20 -12.04
C PRO A 203 -5.38 26.90 -12.15
N ARG A 204 -5.73 25.63 -12.38
CA ARG A 204 -7.12 25.16 -12.50
C ARG A 204 -7.65 24.48 -11.23
N GLN A 205 -6.83 24.39 -10.18
CA GLN A 205 -7.16 23.64 -8.96
C GLN A 205 -7.64 22.20 -9.27
N ALA A 206 -7.10 21.62 -10.34
CA ALA A 206 -7.37 20.23 -10.70
C ALA A 206 -6.81 19.25 -9.67
N VAL A 207 -5.84 19.66 -8.87
CA VAL A 207 -5.33 18.91 -7.72
C VAL A 207 -5.44 19.80 -6.48
N ILE A 208 -6.13 19.30 -5.47
CA ILE A 208 -6.33 19.99 -4.18
C ILE A 208 -5.87 19.06 -3.04
N TYR A 209 -5.46 19.63 -1.92
CA TYR A 209 -4.95 18.93 -0.76
C TYR A 209 -5.75 19.35 0.48
N GLY A 210 -6.05 18.39 1.35
CA GLY A 210 -6.81 18.60 2.56
C GLY A 210 -7.03 17.31 3.34
N LYS A 211 -7.95 17.33 4.29
CA LYS A 211 -8.35 16.10 4.96
C LYS A 211 -9.08 15.17 4.01
N ARG A 212 -8.77 13.90 4.08
CA ARG A 212 -9.32 12.88 3.17
C ARG A 212 -10.85 12.88 3.14
N ASP A 213 -11.48 13.00 4.31
CA ASP A 213 -12.93 12.93 4.41
C ASP A 213 -13.59 14.17 3.81
N GLU A 214 -13.02 15.36 4.00
CA GLU A 214 -13.46 16.60 3.35
C GLU A 214 -13.33 16.50 1.82
N LEU A 215 -12.21 15.96 1.34
CA LEU A 215 -11.98 15.77 -0.09
C LEU A 215 -12.91 14.72 -0.71
N LEU A 216 -13.25 13.67 0.03
CA LEU A 216 -14.21 12.67 -0.41
C LEU A 216 -15.63 13.26 -0.49
N ALA A 217 -16.02 14.04 0.52
CA ALA A 217 -17.31 14.75 0.50
C ALA A 217 -17.39 15.73 -0.68
N GLU A 218 -16.32 16.49 -0.94
CA GLU A 218 -16.22 17.37 -2.10
C GLU A 218 -16.29 16.62 -3.43
N ALA A 219 -15.61 15.50 -3.54
CA ALA A 219 -15.65 14.68 -4.75
C ALA A 219 -17.10 14.20 -5.05
N LYS A 220 -17.79 13.72 -4.03
CA LYS A 220 -19.20 13.30 -4.13
C LYS A 220 -20.12 14.48 -4.47
N ARG A 221 -19.88 15.65 -3.88
CA ARG A 221 -20.63 16.88 -4.20
C ARG A 221 -20.46 17.25 -5.69
N ARG A 222 -19.21 17.23 -6.19
CA ARG A 222 -18.95 17.52 -7.62
C ARG A 222 -19.68 16.57 -8.56
N ILE A 223 -19.74 15.28 -8.23
CA ILE A 223 -20.50 14.30 -9.00
C ILE A 223 -21.99 14.63 -8.99
N ALA A 224 -22.56 14.90 -7.82
CA ALA A 224 -23.99 15.19 -7.68
C ALA A 224 -24.40 16.49 -8.38
N GLU A 225 -23.55 17.53 -8.35
CA GLU A 225 -23.84 18.82 -8.99
C GLU A 225 -23.67 18.80 -10.53
N ASN A 226 -22.93 17.80 -11.06
CA ASN A 226 -22.62 17.71 -12.48
C ASN A 226 -22.96 16.32 -13.04
N PRO A 227 -24.22 15.90 -13.07
CA PRO A 227 -24.61 14.59 -13.56
C PRO A 227 -24.17 14.40 -15.02
N GLY A 228 -23.60 13.24 -15.32
CA GLY A 228 -23.09 12.88 -16.65
C GLY A 228 -21.72 13.46 -17.02
N ARG A 229 -21.12 14.30 -16.17
CA ARG A 229 -19.77 14.82 -16.39
C ARG A 229 -18.69 13.79 -16.08
N TYR A 230 -18.94 12.90 -15.15
CA TYR A 230 -18.01 11.89 -14.69
C TYR A 230 -18.43 10.49 -15.22
N SER A 231 -17.47 9.75 -15.74
CA SER A 231 -17.75 8.52 -16.51
C SER A 231 -18.43 7.42 -15.69
N GLN A 232 -18.18 7.31 -14.41
CA GLN A 232 -18.62 6.19 -13.57
C GLN A 232 -19.35 6.66 -12.30
N ASP A 233 -19.62 7.94 -12.14
CA ASP A 233 -20.25 8.57 -10.96
C ASP A 233 -19.67 8.06 -9.62
N ARG A 234 -18.40 7.68 -9.61
CA ARG A 234 -17.68 7.17 -8.45
C ARG A 234 -16.35 7.88 -8.25
N VAL A 235 -15.87 7.83 -7.02
CA VAL A 235 -14.56 8.37 -6.62
C VAL A 235 -13.57 7.21 -6.56
N TYR A 236 -12.56 7.21 -7.44
CA TYR A 236 -11.50 6.20 -7.37
C TYR A 236 -10.58 6.49 -6.18
N GLY A 237 -10.26 5.47 -5.41
CA GLY A 237 -9.50 5.56 -4.17
C GLY A 237 -10.36 5.60 -2.91
N GLU A 238 -11.69 5.61 -3.04
CA GLU A 238 -12.59 5.48 -1.89
C GLU A 238 -12.46 4.11 -1.24
N THR A 239 -12.58 3.06 -2.03
CA THR A 239 -12.58 1.66 -1.56
C THR A 239 -11.48 0.79 -2.17
N GLU A 240 -10.97 1.14 -3.35
CA GLU A 240 -9.96 0.35 -4.06
C GLU A 240 -8.74 0.06 -3.18
N VAL A 241 -8.32 -1.21 -3.14
CA VAL A 241 -7.23 -1.75 -2.30
C VAL A 241 -7.36 -1.41 -0.80
N GLY A 242 -8.59 -1.34 -0.29
CA GLY A 242 -8.88 -0.91 1.09
C GLY A 242 -8.88 0.61 1.27
N GLY A 243 -8.98 1.36 0.19
CA GLY A 243 -8.97 2.82 0.15
C GLY A 243 -7.58 3.44 0.00
N THR A 244 -7.56 4.65 -0.53
CA THR A 244 -6.34 5.47 -0.69
C THR A 244 -6.57 6.90 -0.21
N GLN A 245 -5.49 7.65 0.03
CA GLN A 245 -5.56 9.06 0.40
C GLN A 245 -5.50 10.00 -0.81
N VAL A 246 -5.14 9.48 -1.98
CA VAL A 246 -5.23 10.21 -3.23
C VAL A 246 -6.48 9.72 -3.96
N LEU A 247 -7.41 10.63 -4.18
CA LEU A 247 -8.72 10.39 -4.78
C LEU A 247 -8.75 10.94 -6.20
N TYR A 248 -9.46 10.27 -7.09
CA TYR A 248 -9.59 10.71 -8.48
C TYR A 248 -11.05 10.83 -8.92
N LEU A 249 -11.32 11.88 -9.68
CA LEU A 249 -12.52 12.05 -10.49
C LEU A 249 -12.13 12.04 -11.98
N SER A 250 -12.91 11.38 -12.82
CA SER A 250 -12.61 11.27 -14.24
C SER A 250 -13.85 11.27 -15.12
N HIS A 251 -13.75 11.91 -16.29
CA HIS A 251 -14.73 11.81 -17.39
C HIS A 251 -14.45 10.64 -18.33
N VAL A 252 -13.36 9.92 -18.12
CA VAL A 252 -12.97 8.71 -18.84
C VAL A 252 -12.93 7.55 -17.83
N PRO A 253 -13.32 6.32 -18.22
CA PRO A 253 -13.17 5.14 -17.37
C PRO A 253 -11.74 5.02 -16.80
N PHE A 254 -11.63 4.70 -15.52
CA PHE A 254 -10.33 4.71 -14.81
C PHE A 254 -9.35 3.70 -15.39
N GLU A 255 -9.83 2.57 -15.91
CA GLU A 255 -9.03 1.52 -16.54
C GLU A 255 -8.31 2.05 -17.80
N LYS A 256 -8.97 2.91 -18.57
CA LYS A 256 -8.39 3.57 -19.74
C LYS A 256 -7.30 4.58 -19.39
N LEU A 257 -7.33 5.11 -18.19
CA LEU A 257 -6.27 5.99 -17.65
C LEU A 257 -5.08 5.22 -17.08
N GLY A 258 -5.14 3.88 -17.10
CA GLY A 258 -4.09 3.03 -16.52
C GLY A 258 -4.18 2.91 -14.99
N LEU A 259 -5.33 3.24 -14.41
CA LEU A 259 -5.64 2.95 -13.03
C LEU A 259 -6.24 1.53 -12.96
N PRO A 260 -5.58 0.59 -12.28
CA PRO A 260 -6.06 -0.78 -12.21
C PRO A 260 -7.42 -0.89 -11.53
N GLU A 261 -8.24 -1.80 -11.99
CA GLU A 261 -9.49 -2.15 -11.33
C GLU A 261 -9.17 -3.09 -10.15
N PHE A 262 -9.38 -2.61 -8.96
CA PHE A 262 -9.16 -3.36 -7.73
C PHE A 262 -10.45 -3.50 -6.94
N GLY A 263 -10.59 -4.64 -6.23
CA GLY A 263 -11.61 -4.79 -5.20
C GLY A 263 -11.31 -3.93 -3.96
N ASP A 264 -12.19 -4.05 -2.99
CA ASP A 264 -12.13 -3.34 -1.70
C ASP A 264 -11.07 -3.89 -0.74
N ARG A 265 -10.48 -5.07 -1.04
CA ARG A 265 -9.51 -5.72 -0.16
C ARG A 265 -8.12 -5.16 -0.35
N PRO A 266 -7.39 -4.86 0.76
CA PRO A 266 -6.00 -4.46 0.70
C PRO A 266 -5.12 -5.55 0.09
N VAL A 267 -4.19 -5.17 -0.78
CA VAL A 267 -3.18 -6.10 -1.33
C VAL A 267 -2.28 -6.66 -0.22
N SER A 268 -2.04 -5.89 0.83
CA SER A 268 -1.32 -6.29 2.04
C SER A 268 -1.94 -7.49 2.76
N GLU A 269 -3.24 -7.75 2.60
CA GLU A 269 -3.93 -8.87 3.23
C GLU A 269 -3.29 -10.23 2.85
N VAL A 270 -2.89 -10.40 1.60
CA VAL A 270 -2.19 -11.61 1.14
C VAL A 270 -0.84 -11.75 1.86
N ALA A 271 -0.09 -10.67 1.98
CA ALA A 271 1.19 -10.68 2.69
C ALA A 271 1.02 -11.02 4.18
N TYR A 272 0.03 -10.46 4.83
CA TYR A 272 -0.30 -10.77 6.24
C TYR A 272 -0.69 -12.24 6.42
N ARG A 273 -1.53 -12.80 5.55
CA ARG A 273 -1.92 -14.22 5.62
C ARG A 273 -0.72 -15.16 5.43
N VAL A 274 0.16 -14.85 4.48
CA VAL A 274 1.38 -15.62 4.25
C VAL A 274 2.33 -15.49 5.45
N GLN A 275 2.51 -14.29 5.97
CA GLN A 275 3.36 -14.03 7.11
C GLN A 275 2.85 -14.74 8.37
N ASP A 276 1.56 -14.63 8.68
CA ASP A 276 0.95 -15.30 9.83
C ASP A 276 1.00 -16.83 9.66
N GLY A 277 0.63 -17.37 8.50
CA GLY A 277 0.63 -18.81 8.24
C GLY A 277 2.04 -19.42 8.20
N ILE A 278 2.96 -18.84 7.44
CA ILE A 278 4.27 -19.42 7.18
C ILE A 278 5.27 -19.06 8.29
N TYR A 279 5.40 -17.77 8.65
CA TYR A 279 6.46 -17.34 9.57
C TYR A 279 6.12 -17.55 11.04
N TRP A 280 4.84 -17.41 11.42
CA TRP A 280 4.45 -17.53 12.83
C TRP A 280 3.94 -18.92 13.19
N ARG A 281 3.23 -19.61 12.31
CA ARG A 281 2.64 -20.92 12.64
C ARG A 281 3.51 -22.09 12.21
N LEU A 282 4.12 -22.07 11.03
CA LEU A 282 4.89 -23.17 10.51
C LEU A 282 6.06 -23.59 11.44
N PRO A 283 6.86 -22.66 12.02
CA PRO A 283 7.95 -23.02 12.93
C PRO A 283 7.49 -23.75 14.20
N PHE A 284 6.23 -23.55 14.61
CA PHE A 284 5.67 -24.24 15.77
C PHE A 284 4.90 -25.51 15.38
N VAL A 285 4.10 -25.47 14.32
CA VAL A 285 3.26 -26.59 13.90
C VAL A 285 4.08 -27.72 13.27
N ALA A 286 5.06 -27.40 12.43
CA ALA A 286 5.84 -28.41 11.74
C ALA A 286 6.69 -29.30 12.69
N PRO A 287 7.43 -28.76 13.69
CA PRO A 287 8.11 -29.60 14.68
C PRO A 287 7.13 -30.44 15.50
N VAL A 288 6.02 -29.87 15.95
CA VAL A 288 5.02 -30.62 16.73
C VAL A 288 4.45 -31.78 15.90
N ALA A 289 4.09 -31.54 14.65
CA ALA A 289 3.61 -32.59 13.75
C ALA A 289 4.69 -33.68 13.52
N LEU A 290 5.94 -33.27 13.26
CA LEU A 290 7.05 -34.22 13.07
C LEU A 290 7.30 -35.06 14.31
N TYR A 291 7.38 -34.44 15.50
CA TYR A 291 7.55 -35.14 16.76
C TYR A 291 6.38 -36.07 17.07
N SER A 292 5.16 -35.67 16.73
CA SER A 292 3.97 -36.52 16.91
C SER A 292 4.03 -37.79 16.02
N VAL A 293 4.44 -37.60 14.75
CA VAL A 293 4.63 -38.73 13.82
C VAL A 293 5.76 -39.65 14.30
N LEU A 294 6.89 -39.10 14.71
CA LEU A 294 8.02 -39.88 15.24
C LEU A 294 7.61 -40.66 16.50
N ALA A 295 6.90 -40.03 17.42
CA ALA A 295 6.39 -40.68 18.62
C ALA A 295 5.42 -41.83 18.28
N ALA A 296 4.53 -41.63 17.32
CA ALA A 296 3.61 -42.69 16.85
C ALA A 296 4.36 -43.88 16.24
N VAL A 297 5.36 -43.60 15.40
CA VAL A 297 6.22 -44.66 14.81
C VAL A 297 7.00 -45.41 15.88
N MET A 298 7.60 -44.72 16.85
CA MET A 298 8.33 -45.31 17.96
C MET A 298 7.42 -46.19 18.84
N ILE A 299 6.21 -45.72 19.11
CA ILE A 299 5.22 -46.50 19.88
C ILE A 299 4.81 -47.74 19.12
N ARG A 300 4.55 -47.63 17.81
CA ARG A 300 4.21 -48.77 16.94
C ARG A 300 5.33 -49.80 16.89
N ASN A 301 6.57 -49.39 16.67
CA ASN A 301 7.70 -50.29 16.61
C ASN A 301 7.95 -51.02 17.95
N ARG A 302 7.86 -50.31 19.08
CA ARG A 302 7.94 -50.93 20.42
C ARG A 302 6.84 -51.94 20.67
N ARG A 303 5.62 -51.71 20.20
CA ARG A 303 4.52 -52.67 20.30
C ARG A 303 4.81 -53.96 19.50
N ALA A 304 5.39 -53.81 18.31
CA ALA A 304 5.80 -54.92 17.48
C ALA A 304 6.91 -55.77 18.13
N GLU A 305 7.90 -55.11 18.78
CA GLU A 305 8.99 -55.76 19.49
C GLU A 305 8.55 -56.49 20.77
N THR A 306 7.55 -55.96 21.47
CA THR A 306 7.07 -56.54 22.75
C THR A 306 5.98 -57.58 22.55
N GLY A 307 5.49 -57.83 21.33
CA GLY A 307 4.45 -58.85 21.05
C GLY A 307 3.09 -58.56 21.73
N MET A 308 2.88 -57.34 22.24
CA MET A 308 1.63 -56.99 22.94
C MET A 308 0.49 -56.80 21.95
N SER A 309 -0.53 -57.60 22.05
CA SER A 309 -1.74 -57.46 21.26
C SER A 309 -2.60 -56.28 21.75
N GLU A 310 -3.39 -55.68 20.86
CA GLU A 310 -4.29 -54.56 21.19
C GLU A 310 -5.28 -54.87 22.35
N LYS A 311 -5.55 -56.16 22.60
CA LYS A 311 -6.47 -56.59 23.67
C LYS A 311 -5.92 -56.47 25.09
N GLU A 312 -4.60 -56.40 25.25
CA GLU A 312 -3.95 -56.32 26.59
C GLU A 312 -3.82 -54.89 27.10
N MET A 313 -4.20 -53.88 26.33
CA MET A 313 -4.11 -52.48 26.73
C MET A 313 -5.40 -51.86 27.24
N THR A 314 -6.52 -52.58 27.21
CA THR A 314 -7.82 -52.13 27.65
C THR A 314 -8.24 -52.68 29.03
N GLN A 315 -7.36 -53.43 29.71
CA GLN A 315 -7.52 -53.82 31.10
C GLN A 315 -6.61 -52.97 32.04
#